data_f08bff52b44a82c45ce4ea839786d892
#
_entry.id   f08bff52b44a82c45ce4ea839786d892
#
_cell.length_a   1.000
_cell.length_b   1.000
_cell.length_c   1.000
_cell.angle_alpha   90.00
_cell.angle_beta   90.00
_cell.angle_gamma   90.00
#
_symmetry.space_group_name_H-M   'P 1'
#
loop_
_entity.id
_entity.type
_entity.pdbx_description
1 polymer ?
#
loop_
_entity_poly.entity_id
_entity_poly.type
_entity_poly.pdbx_seq_one_letter_code
_entity_poly.pdbx_strand_id
1 'polypeptide(L)'
;AEEAIRTHRAAFSDDPTLATMLDAGGEYAWRVRGEEHMWSPDAIAKLQHAARAGKFDTYKEYAQLINDQSKRHMTLRGLFEFKIDPSKAIALEEVESAADIVKRFATGAMSLGSISTEAHTTLAIAMNRIGGKSNTGEGGEDPARYRNELKGIKITAGTKVSDVIGAKVIEADYELKAGDSLRSKIKQVASGRFGVTTEYLVSADELQIKMAQGAKPGEGGQLPG
;
A
#
# COMPACT_ATOMS: atom_id res chain seq x y z
N ALA A 1 16.50 -29.87 3.21
CA ALA A 1 17.56 -30.58 3.93
C ALA A 1 18.90 -30.51 3.17
N GLU A 2 18.94 -30.84 1.87
CA GLU A 2 20.19 -30.83 1.09
C GLU A 2 20.83 -29.45 1.02
N GLU A 3 20.04 -28.40 0.82
CA GLU A 3 20.50 -27.02 0.81
C GLU A 3 21.08 -26.62 2.15
N ALA A 4 20.41 -26.92 3.25
CA ALA A 4 20.89 -26.65 4.61
C ALA A 4 22.22 -27.37 4.90
N ILE A 5 22.35 -28.65 4.46
CA ILE A 5 23.58 -29.41 4.58
C ILE A 5 24.70 -28.77 3.76
N ARG A 6 24.41 -28.33 2.53
CA ARG A 6 25.39 -27.68 1.65
C ARG A 6 25.88 -26.37 2.28
N THR A 7 24.98 -25.55 2.74
CA THR A 7 25.29 -24.26 3.38
C THR A 7 26.11 -24.46 4.67
N HIS A 8 25.69 -25.42 5.49
CA HIS A 8 26.45 -25.78 6.71
C HIS A 8 27.86 -26.25 6.39
N ARG A 9 28.01 -27.17 5.43
CA ARG A 9 29.33 -27.67 5.04
C ARG A 9 30.23 -26.58 4.48
N ALA A 10 29.69 -25.66 3.68
CA ALA A 10 30.43 -24.50 3.18
C ALA A 10 30.88 -23.57 4.31
N ALA A 11 30.00 -23.29 5.27
CA ALA A 11 30.29 -22.38 6.40
C ALA A 11 31.35 -22.93 7.36
N PHE A 12 31.47 -24.24 7.51
CA PHE A 12 32.43 -24.93 8.42
C PHE A 12 33.50 -25.70 7.65
N SER A 13 33.78 -25.30 6.42
CA SER A 13 34.85 -25.90 5.62
C SER A 13 36.21 -25.36 6.03
N ASP A 14 37.21 -26.24 6.10
CA ASP A 14 38.61 -25.87 6.27
C ASP A 14 39.24 -25.27 5.00
N ASP A 15 38.51 -25.31 3.87
CA ASP A 15 38.92 -24.67 2.63
C ASP A 15 38.61 -23.16 2.68
N PRO A 16 39.64 -22.29 2.70
CA PRO A 16 39.45 -20.85 2.79
C PRO A 16 38.68 -20.26 1.58
N THR A 17 38.65 -20.92 0.44
CA THR A 17 37.88 -20.49 -0.72
C THR A 17 36.40 -20.78 -0.54
N LEU A 18 36.03 -21.90 0.06
CA LEU A 18 34.65 -22.24 0.38
C LEU A 18 34.10 -21.44 1.56
N ALA A 19 34.91 -21.15 2.55
CA ALA A 19 34.51 -20.32 3.70
C ALA A 19 34.18 -18.88 3.31
N THR A 20 34.77 -18.36 2.23
CA THR A 20 34.47 -17.02 1.68
C THR A 20 33.29 -17.01 0.70
N MET A 21 32.79 -18.17 0.29
CA MET A 21 31.67 -18.32 -0.65
C MET A 21 30.33 -18.62 0.06
N LEU A 22 30.08 -18.01 1.19
CA LEU A 22 28.75 -18.05 1.79
C LEU A 22 27.76 -17.42 0.83
N ASP A 23 26.58 -18.05 0.74
CA ASP A 23 25.47 -17.50 -0.02
C ASP A 23 25.18 -16.09 0.46
N ALA A 24 25.02 -15.16 -0.47
CA ALA A 24 24.69 -13.78 -0.12
C ALA A 24 23.36 -13.69 0.65
N GLY A 25 22.53 -14.73 0.55
CA GLY A 25 21.19 -14.75 1.13
C GLY A 25 20.27 -13.75 0.42
N GLY A 26 19.49 -13.01 1.19
CA GLY A 26 18.60 -12.00 0.65
C GLY A 26 17.14 -12.47 0.59
N GLU A 27 16.84 -13.60 1.19
CA GLU A 27 15.49 -14.18 1.21
C GLU A 27 14.45 -13.23 1.84
N TYR A 28 14.82 -12.57 2.94
CA TYR A 28 13.93 -11.65 3.67
C TYR A 28 14.17 -10.17 3.37
N ALA A 29 15.37 -9.82 2.97
CA ALA A 29 15.75 -8.45 2.65
C ALA A 29 16.69 -8.43 1.46
N TRP A 30 16.52 -7.43 0.60
CA TRP A 30 17.38 -7.27 -0.55
C TRP A 30 18.86 -7.17 -0.15
N ARG A 31 19.73 -7.86 -0.84
CA ARG A 31 21.18 -7.82 -0.70
C ARG A 31 21.87 -7.80 -2.04
N VAL A 32 23.01 -7.15 -2.12
CA VAL A 32 23.87 -7.18 -3.32
C VAL A 32 24.28 -8.63 -3.58
N ARG A 33 24.04 -9.12 -4.79
CA ARG A 33 24.25 -10.50 -5.23
C ARG A 33 23.40 -11.56 -4.50
N GLY A 34 22.40 -11.10 -3.73
CA GLY A 34 21.42 -11.99 -3.12
C GLY A 34 20.25 -12.27 -4.04
N GLU A 35 19.20 -12.80 -3.46
CA GLU A 35 17.95 -13.10 -4.16
C GLU A 35 17.30 -11.83 -4.74
N GLU A 36 16.69 -11.97 -5.89
CA GLU A 36 16.01 -10.86 -6.55
C GLU A 36 14.66 -10.55 -5.88
N HIS A 37 14.42 -9.25 -5.64
CA HIS A 37 13.18 -8.76 -5.05
C HIS A 37 12.48 -7.79 -5.99
N MET A 38 11.16 -7.90 -6.08
CA MET A 38 10.34 -6.93 -6.83
C MET A 38 10.50 -5.50 -6.26
N TRP A 39 10.58 -5.39 -4.95
CA TRP A 39 10.88 -4.15 -4.22
C TRP A 39 12.39 -3.98 -4.02
N SER A 40 13.08 -3.75 -5.11
CA SER A 40 14.52 -3.44 -5.11
C SER A 40 14.78 -1.96 -4.76
N PRO A 41 16.01 -1.60 -4.35
CA PRO A 41 16.37 -0.21 -4.14
C PRO A 41 16.11 0.68 -5.35
N ASP A 42 16.30 0.18 -6.57
CA ASP A 42 16.04 0.91 -7.80
C ASP A 42 14.54 1.17 -8.01
N ALA A 43 13.70 0.16 -7.80
CA ALA A 43 12.24 0.30 -7.87
C ALA A 43 11.73 1.34 -6.86
N ILE A 44 12.22 1.28 -5.61
CA ILE A 44 11.84 2.22 -4.55
C ILE A 44 12.31 3.64 -4.89
N ALA A 45 13.56 3.81 -5.33
CA ALA A 45 14.11 5.12 -5.69
C ALA A 45 13.32 5.76 -6.84
N LYS A 46 13.02 5.01 -7.90
CA LYS A 46 12.24 5.52 -9.04
C LYS A 46 10.83 5.93 -8.63
N LEU A 47 10.14 5.13 -7.82
CA LEU A 47 8.82 5.47 -7.31
C LEU A 47 8.84 6.76 -6.47
N GLN A 48 9.79 6.88 -5.55
CA GLN A 48 9.94 8.07 -4.72
C GLN A 48 10.29 9.32 -5.54
N HIS A 49 11.21 9.21 -6.50
CA HIS A 49 11.55 10.32 -7.38
C HIS A 49 10.37 10.75 -8.25
N ALA A 50 9.64 9.80 -8.82
CA ALA A 50 8.46 10.09 -9.62
C ALA A 50 7.41 10.85 -8.79
N ALA A 51 7.12 10.36 -7.58
CA ALA A 51 6.12 10.97 -6.71
C ALA A 51 6.53 12.38 -6.23
N ARG A 52 7.77 12.54 -5.75
CA ARG A 52 8.26 13.83 -5.22
C ARG A 52 8.42 14.90 -6.28
N ALA A 53 8.87 14.54 -7.48
CA ALA A 53 9.11 15.47 -8.56
C ALA A 53 7.93 15.63 -9.54
N GLY A 54 6.84 14.86 -9.35
CA GLY A 54 5.71 14.84 -10.27
C GLY A 54 6.08 14.38 -11.69
N LYS A 55 7.12 13.54 -11.84
CA LYS A 55 7.64 13.11 -13.13
C LYS A 55 7.04 11.81 -13.60
N PHE A 56 6.11 11.90 -14.55
CA PHE A 56 5.42 10.73 -15.08
C PHE A 56 6.33 9.76 -15.86
N ASP A 57 7.37 10.26 -16.54
CA ASP A 57 8.30 9.38 -17.26
C ASP A 57 9.12 8.52 -16.30
N THR A 58 9.56 9.05 -15.17
CA THR A 58 10.21 8.26 -14.11
C THR A 58 9.24 7.23 -13.51
N TYR A 59 7.95 7.57 -13.42
CA TYR A 59 6.92 6.59 -13.01
C TYR A 59 6.78 5.45 -14.04
N LYS A 60 6.84 5.74 -15.33
CA LYS A 60 6.83 4.69 -16.38
C LYS A 60 8.01 3.73 -16.23
N GLU A 61 9.22 4.26 -15.94
CA GLU A 61 10.39 3.42 -15.70
C GLU A 61 10.18 2.50 -14.48
N TYR A 62 9.63 3.05 -13.39
CA TYR A 62 9.24 2.24 -12.24
C TYR A 62 8.21 1.16 -12.62
N ALA A 63 7.15 1.54 -13.32
CA ALA A 63 6.10 0.61 -13.75
C ALA A 63 6.66 -0.52 -14.63
N GLN A 64 7.61 -0.20 -15.51
CA GLN A 64 8.28 -1.19 -16.33
C GLN A 64 9.09 -2.19 -15.49
N LEU A 65 9.84 -1.71 -14.49
CA LEU A 65 10.59 -2.59 -13.56
C LEU A 65 9.67 -3.57 -12.82
N ILE A 66 8.51 -3.08 -12.35
CA ILE A 66 7.55 -3.89 -11.60
C ILE A 66 6.79 -4.86 -12.49
N ASN A 67 6.47 -4.47 -13.73
CA ASN A 67 5.63 -5.26 -14.63
C ASN A 67 6.44 -6.23 -15.49
N ASP A 68 7.69 -5.93 -15.81
CA ASP A 68 8.55 -6.82 -16.59
C ASP A 68 9.13 -7.92 -15.69
N GLN A 69 8.33 -8.94 -15.44
CA GLN A 69 8.74 -10.15 -14.71
C GLN A 69 9.05 -11.33 -15.63
N SER A 70 9.02 -11.14 -16.94
CA SER A 70 9.26 -12.20 -17.92
C SER A 70 10.66 -12.82 -17.81
N LYS A 71 11.62 -12.04 -17.31
CA LYS A 71 13.02 -12.47 -17.12
C LYS A 71 13.39 -12.73 -15.65
N ARG A 72 12.54 -12.33 -14.72
CA ARG A 72 12.81 -12.35 -13.29
C ARG A 72 11.57 -12.81 -12.54
N HIS A 73 11.37 -14.08 -12.45
CA HIS A 73 10.19 -14.70 -11.83
C HIS A 73 10.16 -14.48 -10.29
N MET A 74 10.01 -13.23 -9.87
CA MET A 74 10.02 -12.84 -8.45
C MET A 74 8.71 -13.10 -7.72
N THR A 75 7.62 -13.28 -8.44
CA THR A 75 6.29 -13.56 -7.91
C THR A 75 5.55 -14.57 -8.76
N LEU A 76 4.53 -15.22 -8.19
CA LEU A 76 3.65 -16.13 -8.94
C LEU A 76 3.00 -15.44 -10.15
N ARG A 77 2.72 -14.14 -10.06
CA ARG A 77 2.18 -13.36 -11.18
C ARG A 77 3.08 -13.39 -12.41
N GLY A 78 4.40 -13.41 -12.23
CA GLY A 78 5.38 -13.49 -13.33
C GLY A 78 5.36 -14.81 -14.08
N LEU A 79 4.73 -15.85 -13.52
CA LEU A 79 4.58 -17.16 -14.16
C LEU A 79 3.30 -17.29 -14.99
N PHE A 80 2.41 -16.30 -14.94
CA PHE A 80 1.15 -16.34 -15.67
C PHE A 80 1.22 -15.52 -16.95
N GLU A 81 0.56 -16.01 -17.96
CA GLU A 81 0.35 -15.31 -19.23
C GLU A 81 -1.14 -15.12 -19.47
N PHE A 82 -1.49 -14.00 -20.09
CA PHE A 82 -2.87 -13.80 -20.55
C PHE A 82 -3.16 -14.70 -21.73
N LYS A 83 -4.23 -15.51 -21.64
CA LYS A 83 -4.73 -16.28 -22.76
C LYS A 83 -5.51 -15.35 -23.69
N ILE A 84 -4.78 -14.63 -24.53
CA ILE A 84 -5.36 -13.67 -25.48
C ILE A 84 -5.80 -14.40 -26.72
N ASP A 85 -7.05 -14.19 -27.12
CA ASP A 85 -7.61 -14.62 -28.39
C ASP A 85 -7.95 -13.37 -29.23
N PRO A 86 -7.15 -13.03 -30.25
CA PRO A 86 -7.39 -11.84 -31.06
C PRO A 86 -8.75 -11.83 -31.78
N SER A 87 -9.33 -13.01 -32.03
CA SER A 87 -10.65 -13.12 -32.66
C SER A 87 -11.80 -12.66 -31.79
N LYS A 88 -11.54 -12.54 -30.47
CA LYS A 88 -12.51 -12.06 -29.45
C LYS A 88 -12.23 -10.63 -29.00
N ALA A 89 -11.38 -9.91 -29.73
CA ALA A 89 -11.14 -8.50 -29.43
C ALA A 89 -12.44 -7.69 -29.56
N ILE A 90 -12.68 -6.85 -28.57
CA ILE A 90 -13.81 -5.89 -28.58
C ILE A 90 -13.29 -4.49 -28.93
N ALA A 91 -14.18 -3.61 -29.35
CA ALA A 91 -13.83 -2.21 -29.60
C ALA A 91 -13.42 -1.52 -28.28
N LEU A 92 -12.49 -0.56 -28.36
CA LEU A 92 -11.98 0.13 -27.17
C LEU A 92 -13.09 0.84 -26.39
N GLU A 93 -14.13 1.31 -27.10
CA GLU A 93 -15.29 1.99 -26.54
C GLU A 93 -16.19 1.05 -25.72
N GLU A 94 -16.09 -0.25 -25.94
CA GLU A 94 -16.80 -1.28 -25.16
C GLU A 94 -16.02 -1.73 -23.93
N VAL A 95 -14.74 -1.34 -23.83
CA VAL A 95 -13.91 -1.66 -22.66
C VAL A 95 -14.27 -0.71 -21.52
N GLU A 96 -14.44 -1.27 -20.33
CA GLU A 96 -14.70 -0.48 -19.12
C GLU A 96 -13.59 0.56 -18.89
N SER A 97 -13.97 1.80 -18.60
CA SER A 97 -12.99 2.87 -18.38
C SER A 97 -12.13 2.65 -17.13
N ALA A 98 -10.89 3.10 -17.17
CA ALA A 98 -10.02 3.05 -15.98
C ALA A 98 -10.64 3.80 -14.78
N ALA A 99 -11.38 4.89 -15.05
CA ALA A 99 -12.07 5.66 -14.03
C ALA A 99 -13.19 4.84 -13.33
N ASP A 100 -13.84 3.93 -14.03
CA ASP A 100 -14.84 3.04 -13.45
C ASP A 100 -14.18 1.85 -12.73
N ILE A 101 -13.12 1.33 -13.30
CA ILE A 101 -12.35 0.23 -12.69
C ILE A 101 -11.81 0.64 -11.31
N VAL A 102 -11.19 1.83 -11.20
CA VAL A 102 -10.57 2.28 -9.93
C VAL A 102 -11.57 2.49 -8.79
N LYS A 103 -12.85 2.69 -9.08
CA LYS A 103 -13.91 2.80 -8.05
C LYS A 103 -14.05 1.52 -7.21
N ARG A 104 -13.64 0.38 -7.73
CA ARG A 104 -13.66 -0.91 -7.03
C ARG A 104 -12.41 -1.18 -6.20
N PHE A 105 -11.41 -0.32 -6.28
CA PHE A 105 -10.17 -0.49 -5.55
C PHE A 105 -10.21 0.17 -4.17
N ALA A 106 -9.56 -0.49 -3.22
CA ALA A 106 -9.36 0.02 -1.87
C ALA A 106 -7.89 -0.07 -1.47
N THR A 107 -7.46 0.79 -0.57
CA THR A 107 -6.14 0.64 0.06
C THR A 107 -6.14 -0.55 1.00
N GLY A 108 -4.97 -1.09 1.30
CA GLY A 108 -4.79 -1.94 2.45
C GLY A 108 -5.25 -1.26 3.74
N ALA A 109 -5.61 -2.04 4.75
CA ALA A 109 -6.01 -1.54 6.06
C ALA A 109 -4.78 -1.11 6.86
N MET A 110 -4.39 0.15 6.75
CA MET A 110 -3.23 0.72 7.45
C MET A 110 -3.71 1.58 8.61
N SER A 111 -3.40 1.15 9.83
CA SER A 111 -3.85 1.81 11.04
C SER A 111 -3.13 3.13 11.29
N LEU A 112 -3.89 4.14 11.75
CA LEU A 112 -3.32 5.35 12.32
C LEU A 112 -2.45 4.96 13.53
N GLY A 113 -1.23 5.48 13.59
CA GLY A 113 -0.23 5.08 14.58
C GLY A 113 0.82 4.10 14.03
N SER A 114 0.49 3.24 13.06
CA SER A 114 1.48 2.50 12.27
C SER A 114 2.03 3.33 11.09
N ILE A 115 1.22 4.26 10.60
CA ILE A 115 1.62 5.29 9.65
C ILE A 115 1.26 6.67 10.22
N SER A 116 1.89 7.72 9.71
CA SER A 116 1.63 9.08 10.17
C SER A 116 0.24 9.58 9.78
N THR A 117 -0.22 10.63 10.45
CA THR A 117 -1.48 11.31 10.12
C THR A 117 -1.47 11.82 8.69
N GLU A 118 -0.33 12.36 8.22
CA GLU A 118 -0.15 12.84 6.85
C GLU A 118 -0.35 11.73 5.83
N ALA A 119 0.32 10.60 6.03
CA ALA A 119 0.21 9.46 5.12
C ALA A 119 -1.22 8.91 5.09
N HIS A 120 -1.84 8.74 6.25
CA HIS A 120 -3.21 8.24 6.38
C HIS A 120 -4.24 9.18 5.73
N THR A 121 -4.07 10.49 5.92
CA THR A 121 -4.95 11.52 5.35
C THR A 121 -4.75 11.65 3.84
N THR A 122 -3.50 11.64 3.38
CA THR A 122 -3.16 11.72 1.95
C THR A 122 -3.74 10.54 1.17
N LEU A 123 -3.68 9.33 1.72
CA LEU A 123 -4.30 8.14 1.13
C LEU A 123 -5.82 8.31 1.00
N ALA A 124 -6.48 8.85 2.03
CA ALA A 124 -7.92 9.09 1.97
C ALA A 124 -8.28 10.09 0.87
N ILE A 125 -7.58 11.22 0.80
CA ILE A 125 -7.81 12.25 -0.22
C ILE A 125 -7.55 11.69 -1.62
N ALA A 126 -6.43 10.99 -1.81
CA ALA A 126 -6.07 10.40 -3.11
C ALA A 126 -7.15 9.44 -3.60
N MET A 127 -7.56 8.51 -2.74
CA MET A 127 -8.59 7.53 -3.09
C MET A 127 -9.95 8.18 -3.35
N ASN A 128 -10.34 9.19 -2.55
CA ASN A 128 -11.57 9.93 -2.77
C ASN A 128 -11.58 10.67 -4.11
N ARG A 129 -10.46 11.30 -4.49
CA ARG A 129 -10.32 12.00 -5.77
C ARG A 129 -10.50 11.09 -7.00
N ILE A 130 -10.02 9.85 -6.92
CA ILE A 130 -10.17 8.88 -8.02
C ILE A 130 -11.45 8.04 -7.92
N GLY A 131 -12.27 8.25 -6.89
CA GLY A 131 -13.51 7.50 -6.68
C GLY A 131 -13.32 6.14 -5.99
N GLY A 132 -12.09 5.77 -5.63
CA GLY A 132 -11.79 4.58 -4.84
C GLY A 132 -12.10 4.75 -3.36
N LYS A 133 -11.61 3.82 -2.54
CA LYS A 133 -11.86 3.80 -1.10
C LYS A 133 -10.55 3.64 -0.32
N SER A 134 -10.34 4.46 0.71
CA SER A 134 -9.31 4.21 1.71
C SER A 134 -9.89 3.50 2.91
N ASN A 135 -9.05 2.70 3.58
CA ASN A 135 -9.39 1.92 4.75
C ASN A 135 -8.66 2.47 5.97
N THR A 136 -9.38 2.71 7.05
CA THR A 136 -8.80 3.25 8.29
C THR A 136 -7.82 2.28 8.97
N GLY A 137 -7.90 1.00 8.68
CA GLY A 137 -7.34 0.00 9.59
C GLY A 137 -8.07 0.02 10.95
N GLU A 138 -7.54 -0.69 11.92
CA GLU A 138 -8.15 -0.80 13.26
C GLU A 138 -7.77 0.33 14.22
N GLY A 139 -6.91 1.25 13.81
CA GLY A 139 -6.44 2.38 14.63
C GLY A 139 -7.42 3.54 14.76
N GLY A 140 -8.56 3.45 14.11
CA GLY A 140 -9.58 4.51 14.10
C GLY A 140 -9.27 5.62 13.09
N GLU A 141 -9.97 6.73 13.24
CA GLU A 141 -9.81 7.91 12.42
C GLU A 141 -10.17 9.16 13.25
N ASP A 142 -9.40 10.23 13.10
CA ASP A 142 -9.72 11.48 13.77
C ASP A 142 -11.08 12.01 13.29
N PRO A 143 -12.02 12.28 14.20
CA PRO A 143 -13.34 12.81 13.87
C PRO A 143 -13.34 14.10 13.06
N ALA A 144 -12.31 14.94 13.19
CA ALA A 144 -12.17 16.16 12.41
C ALA A 144 -12.16 15.89 10.89
N ARG A 145 -11.75 14.71 10.48
CA ARG A 145 -11.66 14.31 9.06
C ARG A 145 -13.02 14.07 8.40
N TYR A 146 -14.06 13.74 9.18
CA TYR A 146 -15.38 13.39 8.64
C TYR A 146 -16.56 14.18 9.24
N ARG A 147 -16.39 14.87 10.36
CA ARG A 147 -17.51 15.61 11.01
C ARG A 147 -18.14 16.67 10.12
N ASN A 148 -17.33 17.42 9.38
CA ASN A 148 -17.86 18.42 8.47
C ASN A 148 -18.72 17.77 7.38
N GLU A 149 -18.25 16.67 6.82
CA GLU A 149 -18.98 15.93 5.79
C GLU A 149 -20.29 15.34 6.31
N LEU A 150 -20.29 14.79 7.53
CA LEU A 150 -21.52 14.33 8.20
C LEU A 150 -22.55 15.43 8.40
N LYS A 151 -22.09 16.68 8.55
CA LYS A 151 -22.95 17.89 8.66
C LYS A 151 -23.30 18.47 7.29
N GLY A 152 -22.90 17.84 6.20
CA GLY A 152 -23.12 18.35 4.84
C GLY A 152 -22.21 19.53 4.45
N ILE A 153 -21.19 19.84 5.25
CA ILE A 153 -20.24 20.93 4.99
C ILE A 153 -19.15 20.40 4.04
N LYS A 154 -19.04 21.04 2.87
CA LYS A 154 -18.03 20.69 1.87
C LYS A 154 -16.79 21.58 2.03
N ILE A 155 -15.64 20.98 1.76
CA ILE A 155 -14.37 21.70 1.70
C ILE A 155 -14.38 22.65 0.51
N THR A 156 -13.92 23.88 0.72
CA THR A 156 -13.71 24.89 -0.33
C THR A 156 -12.29 24.85 -0.86
N ALA A 157 -12.08 25.33 -2.07
CA ALA A 157 -10.73 25.44 -2.65
C ALA A 157 -9.86 26.38 -1.80
N GLY A 158 -8.60 26.00 -1.61
CA GLY A 158 -7.64 26.76 -0.80
C GLY A 158 -7.70 26.49 0.72
N THR A 159 -8.66 25.69 1.20
CA THR A 159 -8.64 25.18 2.57
C THR A 159 -7.38 24.33 2.77
N LYS A 160 -6.64 24.55 3.82
CA LYS A 160 -5.47 23.74 4.15
C LYS A 160 -5.87 22.50 4.95
N VAL A 161 -5.07 21.44 4.82
CA VAL A 161 -5.30 20.22 5.62
C VAL A 161 -5.24 20.55 7.11
N SER A 162 -4.34 21.43 7.53
CA SER A 162 -4.21 21.91 8.91
C SER A 162 -5.46 22.63 9.44
N ASP A 163 -6.23 23.30 8.57
CA ASP A 163 -7.48 23.94 8.96
C ASP A 163 -8.56 22.92 9.36
N VAL A 164 -8.47 21.71 8.82
CA VAL A 164 -9.43 20.63 9.07
C VAL A 164 -9.04 19.79 10.28
N ILE A 165 -7.77 19.37 10.37
CA ILE A 165 -7.32 18.41 11.39
C ILE A 165 -6.40 19.01 12.46
N GLY A 166 -6.08 20.29 12.33
CA GLY A 166 -5.24 21.03 13.26
C GLY A 166 -3.76 21.07 12.89
N ALA A 167 -3.16 22.25 12.93
CA ALA A 167 -1.78 22.51 12.53
C ALA A 167 -0.71 21.77 13.36
N LYS A 168 -1.04 21.31 14.56
CA LYS A 168 -0.11 20.55 15.42
C LYS A 168 0.01 19.09 15.05
N VAL A 169 -0.84 18.61 14.15
CA VAL A 169 -0.98 17.18 13.83
C VAL A 169 -0.24 16.81 12.55
N ILE A 170 0.08 17.80 11.72
CA ILE A 170 0.75 17.60 10.43
C ILE A 170 1.96 18.51 10.28
N GLU A 171 3.04 17.97 9.67
CA GLU A 171 4.24 18.73 9.33
C GLU A 171 4.17 19.30 7.90
N ALA A 172 3.65 18.49 6.96
CA ALA A 172 3.51 18.86 5.55
C ALA A 172 2.07 19.30 5.27
N ASP A 173 1.84 20.60 5.24
CA ASP A 173 0.53 21.18 4.95
C ASP A 173 0.39 21.52 3.46
N TYR A 174 -0.78 21.25 2.90
CA TYR A 174 -1.09 21.57 1.52
C TYR A 174 -2.55 21.96 1.32
N GLU A 175 -2.82 22.64 0.23
CA GLU A 175 -4.16 23.11 -0.11
C GLU A 175 -5.04 22.01 -0.70
N LEU A 176 -6.28 22.02 -0.27
CA LEU A 176 -7.33 21.13 -0.73
C LEU A 176 -8.08 21.75 -1.90
N LYS A 177 -8.62 20.90 -2.74
CA LYS A 177 -9.53 21.29 -3.83
C LYS A 177 -10.98 21.35 -3.33
N ALA A 178 -11.80 22.13 -4.01
CA ALA A 178 -13.23 22.17 -3.69
C ALA A 178 -13.85 20.76 -3.79
N GLY A 179 -14.53 20.35 -2.73
CA GLY A 179 -15.19 19.06 -2.64
C GLY A 179 -14.27 17.89 -2.24
N ASP A 180 -13.00 18.15 -1.89
CA ASP A 180 -12.14 17.11 -1.32
C ASP A 180 -12.75 16.56 -0.01
N SER A 181 -12.50 15.30 0.26
CA SER A 181 -12.85 14.62 1.50
C SER A 181 -11.61 13.98 2.10
N LEU A 182 -11.41 14.20 3.41
CA LEU A 182 -10.35 13.59 4.19
C LEU A 182 -10.80 12.26 4.81
N ARG A 183 -12.06 11.94 4.68
CA ARG A 183 -12.69 10.77 5.26
C ARG A 183 -12.26 9.48 4.55
N SER A 184 -11.86 8.48 5.31
CA SER A 184 -11.73 7.12 4.78
C SER A 184 -13.11 6.47 4.65
N LYS A 185 -13.48 6.00 3.48
CA LYS A 185 -14.78 5.41 3.21
C LYS A 185 -14.97 4.05 3.87
N ILE A 186 -13.90 3.27 4.03
CA ILE A 186 -13.94 1.99 4.72
C ILE A 186 -13.49 2.20 6.16
N LYS A 187 -14.34 1.83 7.11
CA LYS A 187 -14.02 1.80 8.54
C LYS A 187 -13.80 0.37 8.98
N GLN A 188 -12.58 0.05 9.42
CA GLN A 188 -12.29 -1.28 9.95
C GLN A 188 -12.61 -1.35 11.45
N VAL A 189 -13.19 -2.47 11.85
CA VAL A 189 -13.49 -2.80 13.26
C VAL A 189 -12.85 -4.13 13.59
N ALA A 190 -12.00 -4.16 14.63
CA ALA A 190 -11.42 -5.37 15.19
C ALA A 190 -11.73 -5.47 16.68
N SER A 191 -11.37 -4.43 17.43
CA SER A 191 -11.59 -4.34 18.88
C SER A 191 -12.17 -2.96 19.18
N GLY A 192 -13.15 -2.90 20.06
CA GLY A 192 -13.76 -1.65 20.49
C GLY A 192 -12.82 -0.68 21.26
N ARG A 193 -11.58 -1.10 21.51
CA ARG A 193 -10.59 -0.28 22.25
C ARG A 193 -9.96 0.85 21.43
N PHE A 194 -10.07 0.81 20.11
CA PHE A 194 -9.37 1.73 19.22
C PHE A 194 -10.28 2.81 18.61
N GLY A 195 -11.10 3.45 19.47
CA GLY A 195 -11.89 4.61 19.06
C GLY A 195 -13.10 4.29 18.19
N VAL A 196 -13.67 3.10 18.31
CA VAL A 196 -14.91 2.70 17.62
C VAL A 196 -16.09 3.36 18.35
N THR A 197 -16.55 4.47 17.81
CA THR A 197 -17.73 5.22 18.30
C THR A 197 -18.86 5.08 17.30
N THR A 198 -20.08 5.41 17.72
CA THR A 198 -21.23 5.48 16.79
C THR A 198 -20.95 6.46 15.65
N GLU A 199 -20.35 7.63 15.95
CA GLU A 199 -19.98 8.63 14.97
C GLU A 199 -18.99 8.09 13.92
N TYR A 200 -17.99 7.32 14.37
CA TYR A 200 -17.06 6.63 13.48
C TYR A 200 -17.78 5.65 12.56
N LEU A 201 -18.66 4.82 13.11
CA LEU A 201 -19.38 3.81 12.34
C LEU A 201 -20.33 4.42 11.29
N VAL A 202 -21.11 5.42 11.67
CA VAL A 202 -22.05 6.07 10.74
C VAL A 202 -21.36 6.92 9.67
N SER A 203 -20.09 7.25 9.87
CA SER A 203 -19.29 7.95 8.86
C SER A 203 -18.74 7.03 7.75
N ALA A 204 -18.96 5.73 7.84
CA ALA A 204 -18.50 4.75 6.88
C ALA A 204 -19.43 4.66 5.67
N ASP A 205 -18.87 4.50 4.47
CA ASP A 205 -19.60 3.95 3.32
C ASP A 205 -19.63 2.42 3.40
N GLU A 206 -18.58 1.84 4.04
CA GLU A 206 -18.40 0.39 4.18
C GLU A 206 -17.76 0.07 5.53
N LEU A 207 -18.33 -0.90 6.24
CA LEU A 207 -17.75 -1.42 7.47
C LEU A 207 -17.02 -2.72 7.17
N GLN A 208 -15.77 -2.81 7.60
CA GLN A 208 -14.95 -4.00 7.46
C GLN A 208 -14.66 -4.60 8.83
N ILE A 209 -15.13 -5.83 9.06
CA ILE A 209 -14.83 -6.57 10.29
C ILE A 209 -13.55 -7.36 10.08
N LYS A 210 -12.53 -7.10 10.91
CA LYS A 210 -11.29 -7.86 10.92
C LYS A 210 -11.47 -9.13 11.72
N MET A 211 -11.60 -10.26 11.05
CA MET A 211 -11.84 -11.56 11.68
C MET A 211 -10.58 -12.16 12.32
N ALA A 212 -9.43 -11.94 11.69
CA ALA A 212 -8.16 -12.48 12.13
C ALA A 212 -7.01 -11.58 11.69
N GLN A 213 -5.84 -11.82 12.26
CA GLN A 213 -4.60 -11.15 11.88
C GLN A 213 -3.53 -12.19 11.62
N GLY A 214 -2.85 -12.08 10.49
CA GLY A 214 -1.71 -12.92 10.16
C GLY A 214 -0.54 -12.70 11.12
N ALA A 215 0.52 -13.48 10.94
CA ALA A 215 1.69 -13.42 11.80
C ALA A 215 2.25 -12.01 11.92
N LYS A 216 2.43 -11.57 13.16
CA LYS A 216 3.30 -10.44 13.48
C LYS A 216 4.52 -10.97 14.19
N PRO A 217 5.73 -10.47 13.91
CA PRO A 217 6.91 -10.76 14.73
C PRO A 217 6.62 -10.40 16.20
N GLY A 218 6.85 -11.33 17.11
CA GLY A 218 6.48 -11.18 18.51
C GLY A 218 5.02 -11.60 18.80
N GLU A 219 4.42 -11.00 19.79
CA GLU A 219 3.06 -11.29 20.22
C GLU A 219 2.06 -10.39 19.51
N GLY A 220 1.14 -10.87 18.77
CA GLY A 220 0.09 -10.02 18.21
C GLY A 220 -0.41 -10.44 16.85
N GLY A 221 -0.03 -11.60 16.39
CA GLY A 221 -0.58 -12.26 15.24
C GLY A 221 -0.62 -13.75 15.46
N GLN A 222 -1.55 -14.42 14.81
CA GLN A 222 -1.57 -15.88 14.78
C GLN A 222 -1.10 -16.32 13.41
N LEU A 223 -0.17 -17.27 13.39
CA LEU A 223 0.07 -18.03 12.19
C LEU A 223 -1.12 -18.94 11.99
N PRO A 224 -1.74 -18.98 10.81
CA PRO A 224 -2.63 -20.09 10.47
C PRO A 224 -1.83 -21.38 10.66
N GLY A 225 -2.37 -22.30 11.41
CA GLY A 225 -1.76 -23.61 11.62
C GLY A 225 -1.68 -24.43 10.34
#